data_c231ebc40af0e2de61f4dfc97fbf0418
#
_entry.id   c231ebc40af0e2de61f4dfc97fbf0418
#
_cell.length_a   1.000
_cell.length_b   1.000
_cell.length_c   1.000
_cell.angle_alpha   90.00
_cell.angle_beta   90.00
_cell.angle_gamma   90.00
#
_symmetry.space_group_name_H-M   'P 1'
#
loop_
_entity.id
_entity.type
_entity.pdbx_description
1 polymer ?
#
loop_
_entity_poly.entity_id
_entity_poly.type
_entity_poly.pdbx_seq_one_letter_code
_entity_poly.pdbx_strand_id
1 'polypeptide(L)'
;MAWFAEMRRRNVFKVALLYAVFSWLVVWFVEAIQAEAVLPIWTETFTFFVLTVGFPVALWFAWTYEITPAGLRKAVEVDQTQSIVYKTGQKLNAAVAVLVVLGVLAVFGQRLLPKFEFLVPGVPEGAPPVSTEAPAEIRSHTLSNGLKVIVWPDHDIPNVAMYDFVRAGSRNEYPGITGLSHFFEHMMFLGTSNLEPGEFDKTMEAAGGANNAYTSPDVTVYMDWFPRSALETIFELEADRFQNLETYADTVESERDVVYSERRMRVDNDNFRKLHEQVQATAYVAHPYQFPVPGWPSDIEAWTEEDLRDFYQTYYAPNNRTLVVTGDVTPQEVFGLAEKYFGPIPAQDPPPRVRTVEPAQSGARRIIVESPAQA
;
A
#
# COMPACT_ATOMS: atom_id res chain seq x y z
N MET A 1 22.48 -10.92 -43.32
CA MET A 1 22.88 -9.54 -43.70
C MET A 1 21.75 -8.73 -44.32
N ALA A 2 20.83 -9.31 -45.14
CA ALA A 2 19.71 -8.58 -45.78
C ALA A 2 18.74 -7.90 -44.79
N TRP A 3 18.43 -8.55 -43.68
CA TRP A 3 17.45 -8.00 -42.68
C TRP A 3 17.96 -6.72 -41.99
N PHE A 4 19.22 -6.66 -41.60
CA PHE A 4 19.85 -5.46 -41.02
C PHE A 4 19.89 -4.27 -42.02
N ALA A 5 20.18 -4.57 -43.27
CA ALA A 5 20.13 -3.54 -44.32
C ALA A 5 18.73 -2.95 -44.50
N GLU A 6 17.70 -3.79 -44.40
CA GLU A 6 16.32 -3.37 -44.52
C GLU A 6 15.85 -2.54 -43.29
N MET A 7 16.22 -2.91 -42.08
CA MET A 7 15.98 -2.11 -40.85
C MET A 7 16.61 -0.72 -40.97
N ARG A 8 17.87 -0.67 -41.46
CA ARG A 8 18.56 0.59 -41.69
C ARG A 8 17.87 1.44 -42.77
N ARG A 9 17.42 0.83 -43.83
CA ARG A 9 16.68 1.48 -44.91
C ARG A 9 15.39 2.10 -44.40
N ARG A 10 14.62 1.41 -43.56
CA ARG A 10 13.33 1.85 -43.02
C ARG A 10 13.44 2.80 -41.81
N ASN A 11 14.65 3.25 -41.49
CA ASN A 11 14.93 4.13 -40.34
C ASN A 11 14.53 3.56 -38.96
N VAL A 12 14.35 2.22 -38.80
CA VAL A 12 13.92 1.59 -37.56
C VAL A 12 14.89 1.94 -36.42
N PHE A 13 16.20 1.92 -36.66
CA PHE A 13 17.19 2.31 -35.65
C PHE A 13 17.08 3.77 -35.21
N LYS A 14 16.71 4.67 -36.14
CA LYS A 14 16.53 6.09 -35.82
C LYS A 14 15.26 6.32 -34.99
N VAL A 15 14.18 5.56 -35.28
CA VAL A 15 12.96 5.59 -34.48
C VAL A 15 13.25 5.03 -33.07
N ALA A 16 14.01 3.92 -32.98
CA ALA A 16 14.42 3.37 -31.69
C ALA A 16 15.21 4.38 -30.85
N LEU A 17 16.19 5.06 -31.46
CA LEU A 17 16.98 6.07 -30.79
C LEU A 17 16.14 7.28 -30.37
N LEU A 18 15.26 7.77 -31.27
CA LEU A 18 14.34 8.88 -30.97
C LEU A 18 13.42 8.52 -29.79
N TYR A 19 12.86 7.31 -29.82
CA TYR A 19 11.99 6.82 -28.75
C TYR A 19 12.74 6.72 -27.42
N ALA A 20 13.95 6.18 -27.42
CA ALA A 20 14.77 6.06 -26.22
C ALA A 20 15.08 7.43 -25.59
N VAL A 21 15.48 8.41 -26.42
CA VAL A 21 15.76 9.78 -25.93
C VAL A 21 14.48 10.45 -25.42
N PHE A 22 13.37 10.29 -26.13
CA PHE A 22 12.07 10.80 -25.70
C PHE A 22 11.63 10.17 -24.37
N SER A 23 11.74 8.84 -24.26
CA SER A 23 11.37 8.12 -23.04
C SER A 23 12.22 8.55 -21.84
N TRP A 24 13.52 8.75 -22.06
CA TRP A 24 14.41 9.27 -21.02
C TRP A 24 13.99 10.67 -20.55
N LEU A 25 13.63 11.56 -21.46
CA LEU A 25 13.14 12.89 -21.10
C LEU A 25 11.79 12.85 -20.35
N VAL A 26 10.88 11.94 -20.72
CA VAL A 26 9.59 11.78 -20.04
C VAL A 26 9.80 11.27 -18.61
N VAL A 27 10.63 10.24 -18.41
CA VAL A 27 10.93 9.72 -17.07
C VAL A 27 11.57 10.81 -16.21
N TRP A 28 12.59 11.50 -16.76
CA TRP A 28 13.24 12.62 -16.07
C TRP A 28 12.26 13.73 -15.68
N PHE A 29 11.30 14.07 -16.56
CA PHE A 29 10.28 15.07 -16.30
C PHE A 29 9.29 14.63 -15.20
N VAL A 30 8.90 13.36 -15.20
CA VAL A 30 8.04 12.80 -14.16
C VAL A 30 8.75 12.80 -12.80
N GLU A 31 10.03 12.38 -12.75
CA GLU A 31 10.85 12.46 -11.54
C GLU A 31 11.00 13.90 -11.03
N ALA A 32 11.23 14.87 -11.94
CA ALA A 32 11.33 16.28 -11.58
C ALA A 32 10.03 16.84 -11.00
N ILE A 33 8.88 16.44 -11.53
CA ILE A 33 7.57 16.85 -10.99
C ILE A 33 7.28 16.15 -9.67
N GLN A 34 7.63 14.88 -9.52
CA GLN A 34 7.44 14.15 -8.24
C GLN A 34 8.24 14.78 -7.10
N ALA A 35 9.37 15.38 -7.38
CA ALA A 35 10.17 16.08 -6.38
C ALA A 35 9.51 17.38 -5.87
N GLU A 36 8.60 17.96 -6.65
CA GLU A 36 7.97 19.27 -6.37
C GLU A 36 6.44 19.15 -6.14
N ALA A 37 5.80 18.10 -6.65
CA ALA A 37 4.37 17.90 -6.55
C ALA A 37 4.05 16.48 -6.02
N VAL A 38 3.03 16.38 -5.16
CA VAL A 38 2.57 15.08 -4.62
C VAL A 38 1.81 14.33 -5.73
N LEU A 39 2.54 13.64 -6.59
CA LEU A 39 1.95 12.71 -7.54
C LEU A 39 1.73 11.34 -6.87
N PRO A 40 0.67 10.60 -7.24
CA PRO A 40 0.45 9.25 -6.73
C PRO A 40 1.68 8.35 -6.99
N ILE A 41 2.04 7.51 -6.03
CA ILE A 41 3.22 6.61 -6.07
C ILE A 41 3.26 5.73 -7.34
N TRP A 42 2.09 5.38 -7.88
CA TRP A 42 2.00 4.56 -9.10
C TRP A 42 2.36 5.29 -10.40
N THR A 43 2.46 6.63 -10.40
CA THR A 43 2.67 7.46 -11.62
C THR A 43 3.98 7.10 -12.33
N GLU A 44 5.06 6.90 -11.59
CA GLU A 44 6.36 6.51 -12.14
C GLU A 44 6.30 5.11 -12.78
N THR A 45 5.77 4.14 -12.03
CA THR A 45 5.61 2.76 -12.51
C THR A 45 4.71 2.69 -13.75
N PHE A 46 3.62 3.45 -13.78
CA PHE A 46 2.71 3.52 -14.91
C PHE A 46 3.39 4.16 -16.13
N THR A 47 4.15 5.25 -15.93
CA THR A 47 4.92 5.88 -17.01
C THR A 47 5.93 4.91 -17.61
N PHE A 48 6.67 4.19 -16.76
CA PHE A 48 7.63 3.18 -17.21
C PHE A 48 6.94 2.04 -17.99
N PHE A 49 5.80 1.58 -17.51
CA PHE A 49 4.99 0.56 -18.19
C PHE A 49 4.55 1.03 -19.57
N VAL A 50 3.97 2.23 -19.69
CA VAL A 50 3.49 2.79 -20.97
C VAL A 50 4.64 2.95 -21.97
N LEU A 51 5.79 3.46 -21.53
CA LEU A 51 6.96 3.62 -22.38
C LEU A 51 7.55 2.26 -22.79
N THR A 52 7.57 1.28 -21.90
CA THR A 52 8.07 -0.06 -22.22
C THR A 52 7.18 -0.77 -23.25
N VAL A 53 5.86 -0.70 -23.10
CA VAL A 53 4.90 -1.29 -24.05
C VAL A 53 4.88 -0.51 -25.37
N GLY A 54 5.02 0.81 -25.32
CA GLY A 54 5.05 1.67 -26.49
C GLY A 54 6.26 1.46 -27.41
N PHE A 55 7.40 1.01 -26.85
CA PHE A 55 8.64 0.81 -27.62
C PHE A 55 8.50 -0.23 -28.76
N PRO A 56 8.08 -1.49 -28.51
CA PRO A 56 7.87 -2.45 -29.59
C PRO A 56 6.78 -2.00 -30.57
N VAL A 57 5.76 -1.29 -30.13
CA VAL A 57 4.72 -0.73 -31.01
C VAL A 57 5.32 0.30 -31.97
N ALA A 58 6.17 1.20 -31.47
CA ALA A 58 6.86 2.20 -32.30
C ALA A 58 7.79 1.54 -33.33
N LEU A 59 8.51 0.49 -32.96
CA LEU A 59 9.37 -0.27 -33.88
C LEU A 59 8.56 -1.02 -34.94
N TRP A 60 7.44 -1.65 -34.51
CA TRP A 60 6.54 -2.33 -35.45
C TRP A 60 5.94 -1.33 -36.46
N PHE A 61 5.55 -0.14 -35.99
CA PHE A 61 5.03 0.91 -36.85
C PHE A 61 6.09 1.39 -37.84
N ALA A 62 7.33 1.64 -37.40
CA ALA A 62 8.46 2.02 -38.26
C ALA A 62 8.84 0.95 -39.27
N TRP A 63 8.65 -0.33 -38.93
CA TRP A 63 8.86 -1.46 -39.85
C TRP A 63 7.76 -1.58 -40.89
N THR A 64 6.50 -1.34 -40.52
CA THR A 64 5.32 -1.64 -41.34
C THR A 64 4.93 -0.47 -42.26
N TYR A 65 5.16 0.76 -41.79
CA TYR A 65 4.70 1.95 -42.48
C TYR A 65 5.84 2.88 -42.89
N GLU A 66 5.60 3.60 -44.02
CA GLU A 66 6.51 4.60 -44.55
C GLU A 66 5.74 5.90 -44.84
N ILE A 67 6.35 7.04 -44.54
CA ILE A 67 5.80 8.37 -44.84
C ILE A 67 6.18 8.68 -46.30
N THR A 68 5.17 8.90 -47.11
CA THR A 68 5.30 9.30 -48.53
C THR A 68 4.71 10.69 -48.76
N PRO A 69 4.96 11.35 -49.91
CA PRO A 69 4.32 12.62 -50.24
C PRO A 69 2.79 12.52 -50.27
N ALA A 70 2.24 11.34 -50.51
CA ALA A 70 0.79 11.06 -50.52
C ALA A 70 0.24 10.61 -49.15
N GLY A 71 1.04 10.69 -48.08
CA GLY A 71 0.67 10.28 -46.72
C GLY A 71 1.32 8.98 -46.27
N LEU A 72 0.79 8.39 -45.19
CA LEU A 72 1.26 7.14 -44.58
C LEU A 72 0.81 5.95 -45.47
N ARG A 73 1.76 5.10 -45.89
CA ARG A 73 1.48 3.88 -46.66
C ARG A 73 2.25 2.69 -46.09
N LYS A 74 1.78 1.48 -46.38
CA LYS A 74 2.54 0.27 -46.01
C LYS A 74 3.83 0.23 -46.83
N ALA A 75 4.93 -0.01 -46.17
CA ALA A 75 6.27 0.01 -46.79
C ALA A 75 6.45 -1.01 -47.93
N VAL A 76 5.62 -2.06 -47.96
CA VAL A 76 5.59 -3.06 -49.07
C VAL A 76 4.94 -2.52 -50.34
N GLU A 77 4.10 -1.49 -50.25
CA GLU A 77 3.33 -0.91 -51.35
C GLU A 77 4.01 0.32 -51.94
N VAL A 78 5.13 0.77 -51.37
CA VAL A 78 5.82 1.99 -51.77
C VAL A 78 6.86 1.66 -52.85
N ASP A 79 6.74 2.27 -54.04
CA ASP A 79 7.77 2.18 -55.08
C ASP A 79 9.05 2.87 -54.58
N GLN A 80 10.19 2.16 -54.67
CA GLN A 80 11.49 2.63 -54.19
C GLN A 80 11.94 3.93 -54.86
N THR A 81 11.48 4.21 -56.07
CA THR A 81 11.80 5.43 -56.81
C THR A 81 11.07 6.68 -56.27
N GLN A 82 9.97 6.49 -55.54
CA GLN A 82 9.19 7.56 -54.91
C GLN A 82 9.38 7.67 -53.39
N SER A 83 10.22 6.84 -52.83
CA SER A 83 10.47 6.82 -51.38
C SER A 83 11.21 8.08 -50.90
N ILE A 84 10.65 8.74 -49.87
CA ILE A 84 11.28 9.88 -49.18
C ILE A 84 11.96 9.48 -47.86
N VAL A 85 12.22 8.19 -47.65
CA VAL A 85 12.84 7.64 -46.41
C VAL A 85 14.12 8.37 -46.04
N TYR A 86 14.95 8.78 -47.00
CA TYR A 86 16.16 9.55 -46.74
C TYR A 86 15.84 10.93 -46.12
N LYS A 87 14.85 11.64 -46.63
CA LYS A 87 14.41 12.95 -46.12
C LYS A 87 13.77 12.79 -44.71
N THR A 88 12.97 11.72 -44.52
CA THR A 88 12.40 11.37 -43.23
C THR A 88 13.50 11.03 -42.25
N GLY A 89 14.53 10.30 -42.68
CA GLY A 89 15.69 9.99 -41.84
C GLY A 89 16.52 11.20 -41.42
N GLN A 90 16.60 12.23 -42.27
CA GLN A 90 17.24 13.51 -41.89
C GLN A 90 16.40 14.27 -40.85
N LYS A 91 15.07 14.30 -40.98
CA LYS A 91 14.17 14.91 -40.00
C LYS A 91 14.23 14.21 -38.64
N LEU A 92 14.29 12.87 -38.65
CA LEU A 92 14.47 12.07 -37.42
C LEU A 92 15.80 12.42 -36.73
N ASN A 93 16.91 12.51 -37.46
CA ASN A 93 18.19 12.92 -36.91
C ASN A 93 18.14 14.34 -36.30
N ALA A 94 17.48 15.27 -36.98
CA ALA A 94 17.28 16.63 -36.47
C ALA A 94 16.44 16.62 -35.20
N ALA A 95 15.35 15.84 -35.15
CA ALA A 95 14.51 15.68 -33.97
C ALA A 95 15.30 15.09 -32.78
N VAL A 96 16.12 14.06 -33.01
CA VAL A 96 16.99 13.50 -31.95
C VAL A 96 17.98 14.56 -31.45
N ALA A 97 18.62 15.30 -32.37
CA ALA A 97 19.56 16.36 -31.97
C ALA A 97 18.88 17.46 -31.13
N VAL A 98 17.68 17.88 -31.53
CA VAL A 98 16.89 18.87 -30.76
C VAL A 98 16.53 18.33 -29.38
N LEU A 99 16.04 17.11 -29.27
CA LEU A 99 15.70 16.51 -27.98
C LEU A 99 16.92 16.33 -27.06
N VAL A 100 18.06 15.94 -27.63
CA VAL A 100 19.32 15.84 -26.86
C VAL A 100 19.74 17.22 -26.34
N VAL A 101 19.67 18.26 -27.20
CA VAL A 101 20.01 19.63 -26.78
C VAL A 101 19.03 20.12 -25.71
N LEU A 102 17.74 19.89 -25.86
CA LEU A 102 16.74 20.23 -24.85
C LEU A 102 16.99 19.49 -23.53
N GLY A 103 17.33 18.19 -23.58
CA GLY A 103 17.70 17.42 -22.42
C GLY A 103 18.94 17.95 -21.71
N VAL A 104 19.97 18.27 -22.46
CA VAL A 104 21.19 18.90 -21.92
C VAL A 104 20.88 20.26 -21.30
N LEU A 105 20.12 21.10 -21.98
CA LEU A 105 19.70 22.41 -21.44
C LEU A 105 18.83 22.26 -20.18
N ALA A 106 17.96 21.26 -20.11
CA ALA A 106 17.14 21.00 -18.95
C ALA A 106 18.00 20.56 -17.74
N VAL A 107 18.92 19.62 -17.94
CA VAL A 107 19.83 19.13 -16.89
C VAL A 107 20.81 20.21 -16.42
N PHE A 108 21.39 20.99 -17.33
CA PHE A 108 22.29 22.07 -16.97
C PHE A 108 21.56 23.34 -16.48
N GLY A 109 20.36 23.59 -17.03
CA GLY A 109 19.51 24.71 -16.58
C GLY A 109 19.13 24.57 -15.11
N GLN A 110 18.83 23.37 -14.62
CA GLN A 110 18.58 23.12 -13.19
C GLN A 110 19.79 23.47 -12.29
N ARG A 111 21.01 23.41 -12.82
CA ARG A 111 22.23 23.77 -12.06
C ARG A 111 22.62 25.25 -12.14
N LEU A 112 22.17 25.96 -13.17
CA LEU A 112 22.58 27.32 -13.48
C LEU A 112 21.50 28.36 -13.18
N LEU A 113 20.23 27.97 -13.21
CA LEU A 113 19.15 28.87 -12.84
C LEU A 113 18.86 28.69 -11.34
N PRO A 114 18.73 29.79 -10.57
CA PRO A 114 18.14 29.69 -9.23
C PRO A 114 16.78 29.03 -9.40
N LYS A 115 16.45 28.07 -8.51
CA LYS A 115 15.23 27.28 -8.54
C LYS A 115 14.09 28.12 -9.11
N PHE A 116 13.61 27.74 -10.29
CA PHE A 116 12.35 28.25 -10.78
C PHE A 116 11.31 27.75 -9.79
N GLU A 117 10.86 28.59 -8.89
CA GLU A 117 9.62 28.37 -8.18
C GLU A 117 8.55 28.29 -9.26
N PHE A 118 8.19 27.08 -9.63
CA PHE A 118 6.97 26.86 -10.36
C PHE A 118 5.89 27.49 -9.48
N LEU A 119 5.25 28.54 -10.00
CA LEU A 119 4.03 29.10 -9.41
C LEU A 119 3.00 27.95 -9.34
N VAL A 120 3.05 27.18 -8.27
CA VAL A 120 1.88 26.44 -7.79
C VAL A 120 0.81 27.52 -7.67
N PRO A 121 -0.39 27.35 -8.29
CA PRO A 121 -1.46 28.34 -8.19
C PRO A 121 -1.62 28.67 -6.71
N GLY A 122 -1.31 29.90 -6.36
CA GLY A 122 -1.06 30.46 -5.05
C GLY A 122 -1.57 29.62 -3.88
N VAL A 123 -0.65 29.16 -3.05
CA VAL A 123 -0.93 29.08 -1.62
C VAL A 123 -1.58 30.42 -1.30
N PRO A 124 -2.81 30.48 -0.79
CA PRO A 124 -3.50 31.73 -0.51
C PRO A 124 -2.54 32.61 0.31
N GLU A 125 -2.37 33.87 -0.12
CA GLU A 125 -1.63 34.88 0.65
C GLU A 125 -2.32 34.92 2.02
N GLY A 126 -1.71 34.34 3.07
CA GLY A 126 -2.29 34.12 4.39
C GLY A 126 -2.28 32.67 4.86
N ALA A 127 -1.78 31.69 4.08
CA ALA A 127 -1.45 30.38 4.66
C ALA A 127 -0.41 30.63 5.78
N PRO A 128 -0.62 30.10 7.00
CA PRO A 128 0.36 30.23 8.05
C PRO A 128 1.70 29.70 7.54
N PRO A 129 2.82 30.36 7.86
CA PRO A 129 4.13 29.85 7.47
C PRO A 129 4.25 28.41 7.96
N VAL A 130 4.67 27.49 7.08
CA VAL A 130 5.06 26.14 7.50
C VAL A 130 5.98 26.32 8.69
N SER A 131 5.56 25.84 9.86
CA SER A 131 6.27 26.10 11.09
C SER A 131 7.68 25.51 10.96
N THR A 132 8.69 26.34 11.05
CA THR A 132 10.09 25.92 11.19
C THR A 132 10.41 25.53 12.64
N GLU A 133 9.36 25.31 13.45
CA GLU A 133 9.53 24.80 14.80
C GLU A 133 10.09 23.38 14.74
N ALA A 134 11.02 23.10 15.67
CA ALA A 134 11.55 21.75 15.84
C ALA A 134 10.37 20.77 15.96
N PRO A 135 10.45 19.57 15.35
CA PRO A 135 9.33 18.61 15.42
C PRO A 135 8.90 18.44 16.87
N ALA A 136 7.60 18.55 17.12
CA ALA A 136 7.05 18.46 18.46
C ALA A 136 7.49 17.13 19.10
N GLU A 137 7.92 17.20 20.37
CA GLU A 137 8.51 16.06 21.07
C GLU A 137 7.45 14.96 21.25
N ILE A 138 7.78 13.73 20.81
CA ILE A 138 6.95 12.54 21.06
C ILE A 138 6.85 12.31 22.57
N ARG A 139 5.64 12.18 23.08
CA ARG A 139 5.36 11.89 24.48
C ARG A 139 4.67 10.54 24.61
N SER A 140 4.93 9.85 25.70
CA SER A 140 4.24 8.60 26.00
C SER A 140 3.80 8.54 27.46
N HIS A 141 2.67 7.89 27.68
CA HIS A 141 2.09 7.61 29.00
C HIS A 141 1.58 6.18 29.00
N THR A 142 1.67 5.51 30.16
CA THR A 142 1.10 4.17 30.33
C THR A 142 0.01 4.26 31.39
N LEU A 143 -1.21 3.89 31.01
CA LEU A 143 -2.36 3.88 31.90
C LEU A 143 -2.17 2.80 33.00
N SER A 144 -2.96 2.92 34.07
CA SER A 144 -2.92 1.96 35.19
C SER A 144 -3.26 0.53 34.77
N ASN A 145 -4.05 0.34 33.70
CA ASN A 145 -4.38 -0.94 33.09
C ASN A 145 -3.32 -1.47 32.11
N GLY A 146 -2.20 -0.76 31.94
CA GLY A 146 -1.09 -1.18 31.08
C GLY A 146 -1.16 -0.75 29.63
N LEU A 147 -2.25 -0.07 29.16
CA LEU A 147 -2.31 0.51 27.83
C LEU A 147 -1.22 1.57 27.69
N LYS A 148 -0.36 1.41 26.68
CA LYS A 148 0.64 2.42 26.34
C LYS A 148 0.07 3.38 25.31
N VAL A 149 0.08 4.69 25.63
CA VAL A 149 -0.34 5.77 24.75
C VAL A 149 0.86 6.58 24.32
N ILE A 150 1.03 6.77 23.02
CA ILE A 150 2.10 7.56 22.40
C ILE A 150 1.44 8.70 21.64
N VAL A 151 1.92 9.92 21.84
CA VAL A 151 1.40 11.12 21.19
C VAL A 151 2.52 11.82 20.45
N TRP A 152 2.26 12.12 19.18
CA TRP A 152 3.13 12.92 18.33
C TRP A 152 2.34 14.12 17.79
N PRO A 153 2.39 15.27 18.45
CA PRO A 153 1.69 16.47 17.99
C PRO A 153 2.20 16.96 16.64
N ASP A 154 1.28 17.35 15.77
CA ASP A 154 1.56 18.02 14.51
C ASP A 154 0.36 18.96 14.23
N HIS A 155 0.58 20.27 14.30
CA HIS A 155 -0.46 21.28 14.20
C HIS A 155 -0.54 21.92 12.80
N ASP A 156 0.14 21.37 11.80
CA ASP A 156 0.17 21.96 10.44
C ASP A 156 -1.19 21.86 9.75
N ILE A 157 -1.97 20.80 10.03
CA ILE A 157 -3.32 20.61 9.51
C ILE A 157 -4.27 20.14 10.63
N PRO A 158 -5.55 20.56 10.65
CA PRO A 158 -6.48 20.22 11.72
C PRO A 158 -7.04 18.79 11.60
N ASN A 159 -6.17 17.83 11.39
CA ASN A 159 -6.48 16.41 11.27
C ASN A 159 -5.73 15.60 12.32
N VAL A 160 -6.27 14.44 12.63
CA VAL A 160 -5.71 13.48 13.57
C VAL A 160 -5.67 12.11 12.93
N ALA A 161 -4.62 11.36 13.19
CA ALA A 161 -4.55 9.94 12.91
C ALA A 161 -4.36 9.17 14.22
N MET A 162 -5.18 8.14 14.42
CA MET A 162 -5.11 7.22 15.56
C MET A 162 -4.78 5.82 15.05
N TYR A 163 -3.85 5.17 15.71
CA TYR A 163 -3.44 3.80 15.41
C TYR A 163 -3.48 2.97 16.69
N ASP A 164 -4.26 1.90 16.70
CA ASP A 164 -4.26 0.95 17.80
C ASP A 164 -3.55 -0.34 17.40
N PHE A 165 -2.40 -0.58 17.98
CA PHE A 165 -1.55 -1.74 17.74
C PHE A 165 -1.87 -2.83 18.76
N VAL A 166 -2.56 -3.87 18.34
CA VAL A 166 -2.77 -5.10 19.11
C VAL A 166 -1.61 -6.06 18.85
N ARG A 167 -0.86 -6.47 19.88
CA ARG A 167 0.28 -7.39 19.72
C ARG A 167 -0.18 -8.83 19.55
N ALA A 168 -1.01 -9.05 18.53
CA ALA A 168 -1.51 -10.34 18.11
C ALA A 168 -1.49 -10.41 16.57
N GLY A 169 -1.04 -11.51 16.05
CA GLY A 169 -0.97 -11.79 14.62
C GLY A 169 -0.83 -13.30 14.41
N SER A 170 -0.64 -13.74 13.17
CA SER A 170 -0.64 -15.18 12.87
C SER A 170 0.43 -15.98 13.62
N ARG A 171 1.50 -15.36 14.11
CA ARG A 171 2.49 -16.03 14.97
C ARG A 171 1.95 -16.45 16.33
N ASN A 172 0.85 -15.88 16.77
CA ASN A 172 0.23 -16.19 18.05
C ASN A 172 -0.77 -17.34 17.96
N GLU A 173 -0.95 -17.86 16.76
CA GLU A 173 -1.89 -18.92 16.43
C GLU A 173 -1.19 -20.30 16.43
N TYR A 174 -2.01 -21.34 16.43
CA TYR A 174 -1.56 -22.73 16.35
C TYR A 174 -2.58 -23.54 15.49
N PRO A 175 -2.24 -24.78 15.04
CA PRO A 175 -3.17 -25.60 14.27
C PRO A 175 -4.53 -25.74 14.97
N GLY A 176 -5.59 -25.47 14.24
CA GLY A 176 -6.99 -25.44 14.75
C GLY A 176 -7.54 -24.02 14.89
N ILE A 177 -6.66 -23.00 15.10
CA ILE A 177 -7.09 -21.61 15.26
C ILE A 177 -6.39 -20.65 14.30
N THR A 178 -5.74 -21.15 13.24
CA THR A 178 -5.06 -20.25 12.28
C THR A 178 -6.06 -19.35 11.58
N GLY A 179 -5.71 -18.06 11.42
CA GLY A 179 -6.55 -17.03 10.84
C GLY A 179 -7.39 -16.23 11.84
N LEU A 180 -7.39 -16.56 13.14
CA LEU A 180 -8.18 -15.83 14.13
C LEU A 180 -7.77 -14.37 14.28
N SER A 181 -6.49 -14.04 14.16
CA SER A 181 -6.04 -12.64 14.21
C SER A 181 -6.69 -11.81 13.09
N HIS A 182 -6.74 -12.36 11.87
CA HIS A 182 -7.38 -11.73 10.73
C HIS A 182 -8.92 -11.70 10.88
N PHE A 183 -9.50 -12.77 11.42
CA PHE A 183 -10.93 -12.81 11.70
C PHE A 183 -11.35 -11.72 12.70
N PHE A 184 -10.57 -11.49 13.76
CA PHE A 184 -10.84 -10.41 14.72
C PHE A 184 -10.62 -9.02 14.11
N GLU A 185 -9.73 -8.87 13.11
CA GLU A 185 -9.67 -7.64 12.33
C GLU A 185 -11.04 -7.29 11.74
N HIS A 186 -11.76 -8.28 11.15
CA HIS A 186 -13.09 -8.10 10.61
C HIS A 186 -14.14 -7.88 11.69
N MET A 187 -14.15 -8.72 12.72
CA MET A 187 -15.14 -8.67 13.80
C MET A 187 -15.21 -7.30 14.48
N MET A 188 -14.09 -6.59 14.60
CA MET A 188 -14.02 -5.28 15.24
C MET A 188 -14.82 -4.18 14.50
N PHE A 189 -15.34 -4.44 13.29
CA PHE A 189 -16.17 -3.52 12.53
C PHE A 189 -17.68 -3.91 12.52
N LEU A 190 -18.03 -5.05 13.11
CA LEU A 190 -19.38 -5.60 12.98
C LEU A 190 -20.37 -5.17 14.07
N GLY A 191 -19.89 -4.49 15.09
CA GLY A 191 -20.74 -3.97 16.15
C GLY A 191 -20.31 -4.39 17.55
N THR A 192 -21.01 -3.82 18.52
CA THR A 192 -20.77 -4.00 19.96
C THR A 192 -22.11 -4.16 20.67
N SER A 193 -22.08 -4.38 21.98
CA SER A 193 -23.35 -4.32 22.76
C SER A 193 -24.05 -2.94 22.74
N ASN A 194 -23.34 -1.89 22.28
CA ASN A 194 -23.86 -0.52 22.23
C ASN A 194 -24.09 -0.02 20.80
N LEU A 195 -23.48 -0.66 19.79
CA LEU A 195 -23.54 -0.25 18.39
C LEU A 195 -24.00 -1.40 17.50
N GLU A 196 -25.04 -1.15 16.72
CA GLU A 196 -25.51 -2.11 15.72
C GLU A 196 -24.47 -2.29 14.57
N PRO A 197 -24.48 -3.40 13.84
CA PRO A 197 -23.60 -3.62 12.70
C PRO A 197 -23.64 -2.47 11.67
N GLY A 198 -22.48 -1.93 11.34
CA GLY A 198 -22.30 -0.79 10.44
C GLY A 198 -22.60 0.57 11.07
N GLU A 199 -22.94 0.66 12.34
CA GLU A 199 -23.13 1.93 13.04
C GLU A 199 -21.80 2.60 13.38
N PHE A 200 -20.77 1.82 13.64
CA PHE A 200 -19.40 2.31 13.81
C PHE A 200 -18.96 3.13 12.59
N ASP A 201 -19.03 2.55 11.39
CA ASP A 201 -18.64 3.24 10.15
C ASP A 201 -19.49 4.47 9.87
N LYS A 202 -20.80 4.38 10.06
CA LYS A 202 -21.70 5.54 9.88
C LYS A 202 -21.35 6.69 10.81
N THR A 203 -20.98 6.38 12.05
CA THR A 203 -20.62 7.42 13.05
C THR A 203 -19.26 8.02 12.70
N MET A 204 -18.29 7.18 12.30
CA MET A 204 -16.99 7.60 11.80
C MET A 204 -17.13 8.54 10.59
N GLU A 205 -17.89 8.13 9.58
CA GLU A 205 -18.13 8.91 8.36
C GLU A 205 -18.89 10.21 8.65
N ALA A 206 -19.89 10.17 9.52
CA ALA A 206 -20.64 11.37 9.92
C ALA A 206 -19.77 12.38 10.67
N ALA A 207 -18.75 11.90 11.39
CA ALA A 207 -17.74 12.74 12.04
C ALA A 207 -16.65 13.23 11.05
N GLY A 208 -16.73 12.85 9.77
CA GLY A 208 -15.76 13.21 8.74
C GLY A 208 -14.51 12.35 8.75
N GLY A 209 -14.53 11.21 9.43
CA GLY A 209 -13.43 10.27 9.54
C GLY A 209 -13.47 9.14 8.50
N ALA A 210 -12.42 8.38 8.45
CA ALA A 210 -12.28 7.13 7.72
C ALA A 210 -11.43 6.17 8.54
N ASN A 211 -11.67 4.89 8.37
CA ASN A 211 -10.93 3.85 9.08
C ASN A 211 -10.39 2.78 8.13
N ASN A 212 -9.46 1.98 8.64
CA ASN A 212 -9.00 0.75 8.01
C ASN A 212 -8.31 -0.13 9.07
N ALA A 213 -7.97 -1.37 8.70
CA ALA A 213 -7.15 -2.23 9.53
C ALA A 213 -6.26 -3.12 8.67
N TYR A 214 -5.27 -3.75 9.29
CA TYR A 214 -4.51 -4.85 8.69
C TYR A 214 -3.99 -5.80 9.74
N THR A 215 -3.84 -7.06 9.36
CA THR A 215 -3.18 -8.09 10.15
C THR A 215 -1.88 -8.54 9.49
N SER A 216 -0.86 -8.70 10.30
CA SER A 216 0.45 -9.23 9.93
C SER A 216 0.78 -10.46 10.79
N PRO A 217 1.92 -11.13 10.58
CA PRO A 217 2.35 -12.18 11.50
C PRO A 217 2.54 -11.71 12.95
N ASP A 218 2.87 -10.46 13.18
CA ASP A 218 3.27 -9.94 14.50
C ASP A 218 2.23 -9.06 15.18
N VAL A 219 1.34 -8.44 14.41
CA VAL A 219 0.47 -7.39 14.92
C VAL A 219 -0.80 -7.25 14.06
N THR A 220 -1.91 -6.91 14.71
CA THR A 220 -3.12 -6.38 14.07
C THR A 220 -3.21 -4.89 14.41
N VAL A 221 -3.44 -4.05 13.41
CA VAL A 221 -3.46 -2.59 13.57
C VAL A 221 -4.77 -2.05 13.05
N TYR A 222 -5.45 -1.27 13.88
CA TYR A 222 -6.63 -0.48 13.52
C TYR A 222 -6.19 0.96 13.32
N MET A 223 -6.74 1.63 12.33
CA MET A 223 -6.28 2.95 11.88
C MET A 223 -7.46 3.83 11.57
N ASP A 224 -7.48 5.03 12.16
CA ASP A 224 -8.50 6.02 11.94
C ASP A 224 -7.86 7.35 11.52
N TRP A 225 -8.50 8.03 10.60
CA TRP A 225 -8.14 9.37 10.15
C TRP A 225 -9.37 10.26 10.24
N PHE A 226 -9.28 11.37 10.96
CA PHE A 226 -10.45 12.20 11.23
C PHE A 226 -10.08 13.66 11.50
N PRO A 227 -11.01 14.61 11.31
CA PRO A 227 -10.83 15.99 11.70
C PRO A 227 -10.66 16.10 13.22
N ARG A 228 -9.86 17.05 13.67
CA ARG A 228 -9.64 17.32 15.11
C ARG A 228 -10.96 17.43 15.90
N SER A 229 -12.01 18.01 15.31
CA SER A 229 -13.31 18.15 15.95
C SER A 229 -13.99 16.83 16.34
N ALA A 230 -13.56 15.72 15.74
CA ALA A 230 -14.09 14.39 16.01
C ALA A 230 -13.29 13.61 17.09
N LEU A 231 -12.20 14.18 17.62
CA LEU A 231 -11.25 13.49 18.50
C LEU A 231 -11.95 12.71 19.63
N GLU A 232 -12.83 13.35 20.40
CA GLU A 232 -13.49 12.70 21.52
C GLU A 232 -14.45 11.60 21.07
N THR A 233 -15.21 11.84 19.99
CA THR A 233 -16.11 10.83 19.41
C THR A 233 -15.38 9.57 18.98
N ILE A 234 -14.19 9.72 18.36
CA ILE A 234 -13.41 8.56 17.94
C ILE A 234 -12.82 7.82 19.13
N PHE A 235 -12.37 8.52 20.18
CA PHE A 235 -11.95 7.88 21.42
C PHE A 235 -13.06 7.03 22.06
N GLU A 236 -14.30 7.53 22.03
CA GLU A 236 -15.46 6.81 22.53
C GLU A 236 -15.76 5.56 21.70
N LEU A 237 -15.78 5.68 20.35
CA LEU A 237 -16.00 4.56 19.44
C LEU A 237 -14.94 3.48 19.59
N GLU A 238 -13.67 3.88 19.62
CA GLU A 238 -12.53 2.96 19.76
C GLU A 238 -12.55 2.21 21.10
N ALA A 239 -12.82 2.93 22.19
CA ALA A 239 -12.91 2.29 23.50
C ALA A 239 -14.09 1.31 23.57
N ASP A 240 -15.22 1.66 22.96
CA ASP A 240 -16.42 0.82 22.93
C ASP A 240 -16.16 -0.50 22.21
N ARG A 241 -15.60 -0.47 20.98
CA ARG A 241 -15.33 -1.72 20.24
C ARG A 241 -14.31 -2.63 20.93
N PHE A 242 -13.38 -2.06 21.69
CA PHE A 242 -12.41 -2.84 22.44
C PHE A 242 -12.90 -3.32 23.83
N GLN A 243 -13.98 -2.80 24.31
CA GLN A 243 -14.57 -3.21 25.57
C GLN A 243 -15.82 -4.09 25.39
N ASN A 244 -16.62 -3.79 24.41
CA ASN A 244 -17.99 -4.26 24.29
C ASN A 244 -18.24 -5.06 22.97
N LEU A 245 -17.15 -5.57 22.34
CA LEU A 245 -17.27 -6.40 21.14
C LEU A 245 -18.19 -7.59 21.43
N GLU A 246 -19.15 -7.79 20.54
CA GLU A 246 -20.07 -8.92 20.60
C GLU A 246 -19.75 -9.95 19.51
N THR A 247 -19.82 -11.22 19.89
CA THR A 247 -19.60 -12.35 18.98
C THR A 247 -20.88 -13.18 18.86
N TYR A 248 -21.94 -12.57 18.33
CA TYR A 248 -23.19 -13.28 18.09
C TYR A 248 -22.97 -14.39 17.04
N ALA A 249 -23.60 -15.56 17.27
CA ALA A 249 -23.36 -16.75 16.45
C ALA A 249 -23.67 -16.53 14.96
N ASP A 250 -24.74 -15.82 14.64
CA ASP A 250 -25.15 -15.48 13.26
C ASP A 250 -24.19 -14.51 12.59
N THR A 251 -23.67 -13.52 13.33
CA THR A 251 -22.65 -12.59 12.86
C THR A 251 -21.34 -13.31 12.60
N VAL A 252 -20.92 -14.17 13.52
CA VAL A 252 -19.70 -14.99 13.39
C VAL A 252 -19.78 -15.91 12.16
N GLU A 253 -20.93 -16.58 11.94
CA GLU A 253 -21.15 -17.47 10.79
C GLU A 253 -21.08 -16.68 9.47
N SER A 254 -21.76 -15.54 9.40
CA SER A 254 -21.76 -14.66 8.23
C SER A 254 -20.36 -14.16 7.91
N GLU A 255 -19.62 -13.68 8.91
CA GLU A 255 -18.28 -13.11 8.71
C GLU A 255 -17.23 -14.19 8.39
N ARG A 256 -17.40 -15.40 8.92
CA ARG A 256 -16.60 -16.57 8.52
C ARG A 256 -16.67 -16.81 7.02
N ASP A 257 -17.87 -16.74 6.43
CA ASP A 257 -18.07 -16.89 5.00
C ASP A 257 -17.41 -15.77 4.20
N VAL A 258 -17.40 -14.53 4.72
CA VAL A 258 -16.71 -13.39 4.13
C VAL A 258 -15.20 -13.63 4.11
N VAL A 259 -14.61 -13.96 5.26
CA VAL A 259 -13.16 -14.23 5.39
C VAL A 259 -12.75 -15.42 4.52
N TYR A 260 -13.55 -16.46 4.47
CA TYR A 260 -13.30 -17.61 3.61
C TYR A 260 -13.34 -17.22 2.11
N SER A 261 -14.29 -16.40 1.72
CA SER A 261 -14.42 -15.90 0.35
C SER A 261 -13.25 -14.97 -0.01
N GLU A 262 -12.82 -14.13 0.92
CA GLU A 262 -11.64 -13.28 0.75
C GLU A 262 -10.38 -14.13 0.58
N ARG A 263 -10.17 -15.14 1.42
CA ARG A 263 -9.06 -16.08 1.25
C ARG A 263 -9.05 -16.70 -0.14
N ARG A 264 -10.21 -17.18 -0.60
CA ARG A 264 -10.34 -17.74 -1.97
C ARG A 264 -9.94 -16.73 -3.03
N MET A 265 -10.40 -15.50 -2.91
CA MET A 265 -10.11 -14.44 -3.87
C MET A 265 -8.64 -14.01 -3.82
N ARG A 266 -8.10 -13.80 -2.63
CA ARG A 266 -6.77 -13.23 -2.45
C ARG A 266 -5.63 -14.27 -2.50
N VAL A 267 -5.88 -15.50 -2.09
CA VAL A 267 -4.84 -16.55 -2.03
C VAL A 267 -5.11 -17.66 -3.03
N ASP A 268 -6.29 -18.32 -2.95
CA ASP A 268 -6.51 -19.55 -3.71
C ASP A 268 -6.64 -19.32 -5.22
N ASN A 269 -7.06 -18.14 -5.64
CA ASN A 269 -7.17 -17.73 -7.04
C ASN A 269 -5.95 -16.94 -7.55
N ASP A 270 -4.95 -16.69 -6.71
CA ASP A 270 -3.73 -15.98 -7.06
C ASP A 270 -2.50 -16.91 -7.00
N ASN A 271 -1.87 -17.16 -8.14
CA ASN A 271 -0.75 -18.10 -8.24
C ASN A 271 0.48 -17.63 -7.45
N PHE A 272 0.76 -16.32 -7.36
CA PHE A 272 1.88 -15.79 -6.60
C PHE A 272 1.64 -15.88 -5.10
N ARG A 273 0.42 -15.60 -4.65
CA ARG A 273 0.07 -15.71 -3.24
C ARG A 273 0.04 -17.15 -2.76
N LYS A 274 -0.48 -18.08 -3.58
CA LYS A 274 -0.33 -19.54 -3.35
C LYS A 274 1.12 -19.95 -3.19
N LEU A 275 1.97 -19.51 -4.12
CA LEU A 275 3.40 -19.81 -4.07
C LEU A 275 4.03 -19.23 -2.79
N HIS A 276 3.71 -17.98 -2.45
CA HIS A 276 4.23 -17.32 -1.25
C HIS A 276 3.82 -18.07 0.02
N GLU A 277 2.54 -18.43 0.17
CA GLU A 277 2.03 -19.21 1.30
C GLU A 277 2.78 -20.54 1.44
N GLN A 278 2.95 -21.28 0.35
CA GLN A 278 3.65 -22.55 0.36
C GLN A 278 5.16 -22.40 0.64
N VAL A 279 5.79 -21.34 0.15
CA VAL A 279 7.19 -21.02 0.47
C VAL A 279 7.33 -20.74 1.95
N GLN A 280 6.45 -19.95 2.54
CA GLN A 280 6.48 -19.60 3.95
C GLN A 280 6.27 -20.83 4.83
N ALA A 281 5.25 -21.66 4.53
CA ALA A 281 4.98 -22.93 5.22
C ALA A 281 6.12 -23.96 5.09
N THR A 282 6.94 -23.86 4.02
CA THR A 282 8.13 -24.72 3.83
C THR A 282 9.38 -24.15 4.49
N ALA A 283 9.51 -22.83 4.52
CA ALA A 283 10.68 -22.15 5.10
C ALA A 283 10.74 -22.30 6.62
N TYR A 284 9.60 -22.27 7.29
CA TYR A 284 9.49 -22.44 8.73
C TYR A 284 8.93 -23.83 9.08
N VAL A 285 9.61 -24.57 9.93
CA VAL A 285 9.21 -25.92 10.38
C VAL A 285 8.79 -25.96 11.85
N ALA A 286 9.19 -24.96 12.62
CA ALA A 286 8.91 -24.88 14.05
C ALA A 286 8.32 -23.54 14.46
N HIS A 287 8.83 -22.44 13.90
CA HIS A 287 8.34 -21.12 14.26
C HIS A 287 6.94 -20.88 13.67
N PRO A 288 6.00 -20.27 14.42
CA PRO A 288 4.64 -20.01 13.95
C PRO A 288 4.52 -19.11 12.70
N TYR A 289 5.59 -18.51 12.24
CA TYR A 289 5.61 -17.82 10.93
C TYR A 289 5.29 -18.73 9.75
N GLN A 290 5.21 -20.04 9.95
CA GLN A 290 4.68 -20.98 8.96
C GLN A 290 3.18 -20.79 8.68
N PHE A 291 2.43 -20.19 9.60
CA PHE A 291 0.98 -20.02 9.46
C PHE A 291 0.64 -18.81 8.60
N PRO A 292 -0.25 -18.97 7.61
CA PRO A 292 -0.70 -17.87 6.78
C PRO A 292 -1.61 -16.93 7.58
N VAL A 293 -1.49 -15.63 7.36
CA VAL A 293 -2.33 -14.62 8.05
C VAL A 293 -3.84 -14.89 7.84
N PRO A 294 -4.33 -15.25 6.62
CA PRO A 294 -5.75 -15.57 6.45
C PRO A 294 -6.18 -16.89 7.07
N GLY A 295 -5.27 -17.67 7.65
CA GLY A 295 -5.55 -19.00 8.19
C GLY A 295 -5.65 -20.13 7.14
N TRP A 296 -5.61 -21.35 7.60
CA TRP A 296 -5.89 -22.52 6.77
C TRP A 296 -7.40 -22.71 6.60
N PRO A 297 -7.90 -23.15 5.42
CA PRO A 297 -9.32 -23.34 5.16
C PRO A 297 -10.02 -24.20 6.20
N SER A 298 -9.40 -25.33 6.60
CA SER A 298 -9.96 -26.25 7.59
C SER A 298 -10.13 -25.63 8.97
N ASP A 299 -9.22 -24.71 9.35
CA ASP A 299 -9.27 -24.04 10.63
C ASP A 299 -10.37 -22.97 10.62
N ILE A 300 -10.48 -22.20 9.53
CA ILE A 300 -11.55 -21.21 9.34
C ILE A 300 -12.93 -21.85 9.47
N GLU A 301 -13.12 -23.05 8.90
CA GLU A 301 -14.38 -23.79 8.98
C GLU A 301 -14.66 -24.34 10.39
N ALA A 302 -13.62 -24.57 11.20
CA ALA A 302 -13.71 -25.30 12.46
C ALA A 302 -13.72 -24.43 13.73
N TRP A 303 -13.44 -23.11 13.65
CA TRP A 303 -13.42 -22.25 14.84
C TRP A 303 -14.71 -22.34 15.66
N THR A 304 -14.53 -22.48 16.97
CA THR A 304 -15.62 -22.50 17.93
C THR A 304 -15.79 -21.15 18.64
N GLU A 305 -16.94 -20.94 19.28
CA GLU A 305 -17.15 -19.76 20.12
C GLU A 305 -16.14 -19.67 21.27
N GLU A 306 -15.68 -20.83 21.77
CA GLU A 306 -14.66 -20.89 22.81
C GLU A 306 -13.31 -20.39 22.29
N ASP A 307 -12.89 -20.81 21.10
CA ASP A 307 -11.65 -20.34 20.46
C ASP A 307 -11.66 -18.81 20.27
N LEU A 308 -12.79 -18.28 19.80
CA LEU A 308 -12.99 -16.85 19.59
C LEU A 308 -12.89 -16.08 20.91
N ARG A 309 -13.63 -16.51 21.92
CA ARG A 309 -13.64 -15.86 23.23
C ARG A 309 -12.25 -15.89 23.87
N ASP A 310 -11.60 -17.05 23.86
CA ASP A 310 -10.29 -17.24 24.48
C ASP A 310 -9.21 -16.41 23.77
N PHE A 311 -9.28 -16.32 22.44
CA PHE A 311 -8.36 -15.49 21.67
C PHE A 311 -8.55 -13.99 21.97
N TYR A 312 -9.80 -13.51 21.98
CA TYR A 312 -10.11 -12.13 22.30
C TYR A 312 -9.66 -11.75 23.72
N GLN A 313 -10.02 -12.55 24.70
CA GLN A 313 -9.63 -12.33 26.09
C GLN A 313 -8.10 -12.34 26.29
N THR A 314 -7.41 -13.21 25.55
CA THR A 314 -5.96 -13.35 25.66
C THR A 314 -5.21 -12.16 25.05
N TYR A 315 -5.65 -11.67 23.88
CA TYR A 315 -4.82 -10.76 23.06
C TYR A 315 -5.33 -9.32 23.00
N TYR A 316 -6.64 -9.07 23.20
CA TYR A 316 -7.25 -7.76 23.00
C TYR A 316 -7.32 -6.89 24.28
N ALA A 317 -6.62 -7.29 25.32
CA ALA A 317 -6.53 -6.54 26.57
C ALA A 317 -5.68 -5.26 26.44
N PRO A 318 -5.97 -4.20 27.22
CA PRO A 318 -5.23 -2.93 27.18
C PRO A 318 -3.72 -3.08 27.34
N ASN A 319 -3.27 -3.95 28.23
CA ASN A 319 -1.85 -4.20 28.50
C ASN A 319 -1.10 -4.94 27.37
N ASN A 320 -1.82 -5.44 26.36
CA ASN A 320 -1.25 -5.99 25.13
C ASN A 320 -1.34 -5.02 23.93
N ARG A 321 -1.74 -3.77 24.18
CA ARG A 321 -1.98 -2.78 23.12
C ARG A 321 -1.08 -1.56 23.25
N THR A 322 -0.95 -0.84 22.15
CA THR A 322 -0.30 0.48 22.11
C THR A 322 -1.11 1.40 21.21
N LEU A 323 -1.64 2.47 21.79
CA LEU A 323 -2.36 3.52 21.08
C LEU A 323 -1.36 4.61 20.65
N VAL A 324 -1.36 4.95 19.38
CA VAL A 324 -0.55 6.05 18.83
C VAL A 324 -1.48 7.09 18.24
N VAL A 325 -1.36 8.34 18.69
CA VAL A 325 -2.17 9.46 18.20
C VAL A 325 -1.23 10.55 17.68
N THR A 326 -1.43 10.95 16.44
CA THR A 326 -0.63 12.00 15.81
C THR A 326 -1.53 13.01 15.09
N GLY A 327 -1.09 14.25 14.98
CA GLY A 327 -1.81 15.32 14.33
C GLY A 327 -2.08 16.50 15.24
N ASP A 328 -3.15 17.24 14.97
CA ASP A 328 -3.52 18.46 15.70
C ASP A 328 -4.08 18.15 17.09
N VAL A 329 -3.22 17.63 17.96
CA VAL A 329 -3.54 17.23 19.35
C VAL A 329 -2.46 17.67 20.33
N THR A 330 -2.82 17.78 21.59
CA THR A 330 -1.84 17.94 22.68
C THR A 330 -1.71 16.64 23.48
N PRO A 331 -0.52 16.33 24.02
CA PRO A 331 -0.35 15.15 24.89
C PRO A 331 -1.29 15.11 26.07
N GLN A 332 -1.54 16.24 26.71
CA GLN A 332 -2.41 16.33 27.89
C GLN A 332 -3.87 15.97 27.55
N GLU A 333 -4.36 16.45 26.42
CA GLU A 333 -5.71 16.16 25.93
C GLU A 333 -5.87 14.67 25.61
N VAL A 334 -4.94 14.10 24.81
CA VAL A 334 -4.96 12.68 24.43
C VAL A 334 -4.86 11.77 25.65
N PHE A 335 -3.95 12.06 26.58
CA PHE A 335 -3.84 11.25 27.82
C PHE A 335 -5.10 11.36 28.66
N GLY A 336 -5.72 12.55 28.74
CA GLY A 336 -6.99 12.72 29.46
C GLY A 336 -8.14 11.91 28.86
N LEU A 337 -8.26 11.89 27.52
CA LEU A 337 -9.25 11.09 26.81
C LEU A 337 -8.95 9.58 26.97
N ALA A 338 -7.69 9.18 26.86
CA ALA A 338 -7.30 7.80 27.06
C ALA A 338 -7.64 7.29 28.48
N GLU A 339 -7.34 8.08 29.51
CA GLU A 339 -7.75 7.74 30.89
C GLU A 339 -9.28 7.67 31.06
N LYS A 340 -10.02 8.58 30.41
CA LYS A 340 -11.48 8.62 30.48
C LYS A 340 -12.12 7.38 29.84
N TYR A 341 -11.71 7.03 28.62
CA TYR A 341 -12.39 6.02 27.81
C TYR A 341 -11.75 4.63 27.91
N PHE A 342 -10.43 4.54 27.89
CA PHE A 342 -9.73 3.25 27.95
C PHE A 342 -9.31 2.85 29.37
N GLY A 343 -9.16 3.83 30.28
CA GLY A 343 -8.76 3.55 31.67
C GLY A 343 -9.68 2.58 32.42
N PRO A 344 -11.02 2.62 32.23
CA PRO A 344 -11.94 1.65 32.85
C PRO A 344 -11.81 0.22 32.34
N ILE A 345 -11.25 -0.02 31.17
CA ILE A 345 -11.11 -1.36 30.58
C ILE A 345 -10.10 -2.18 31.40
N PRO A 346 -10.47 -3.35 31.94
CA PRO A 346 -9.56 -4.11 32.82
C PRO A 346 -8.39 -4.73 32.04
N ALA A 347 -7.22 -4.74 32.67
CA ALA A 347 -6.10 -5.53 32.20
C ALA A 347 -6.39 -7.03 32.31
N GLN A 348 -5.74 -7.83 31.48
CA GLN A 348 -5.75 -9.29 31.56
C GLN A 348 -4.34 -9.82 31.85
N ASP A 349 -4.22 -11.12 32.06
CA ASP A 349 -2.92 -11.76 32.15
C ASP A 349 -2.12 -11.54 30.85
N PRO A 350 -0.81 -11.30 30.95
CA PRO A 350 0.00 -11.12 29.76
C PRO A 350 -0.10 -12.33 28.81
N PRO A 351 -0.28 -12.12 27.50
CA PRO A 351 -0.35 -13.21 26.53
C PRO A 351 0.88 -14.11 26.58
N PRO A 352 0.72 -15.41 26.27
CA PRO A 352 1.84 -16.34 26.20
C PRO A 352 2.84 -15.89 25.13
N ARG A 353 4.13 -15.90 25.50
CA ARG A 353 5.19 -15.53 24.56
C ARG A 353 5.49 -16.67 23.60
N VAL A 354 5.63 -16.37 22.33
CA VAL A 354 6.22 -17.30 21.36
C VAL A 354 7.69 -17.53 21.76
N ARG A 355 8.00 -18.75 22.17
CA ARG A 355 9.36 -19.15 22.62
C ARG A 355 10.10 -20.00 21.61
N THR A 356 9.40 -20.50 20.60
CA THR A 356 9.95 -21.39 19.59
C THR A 356 10.96 -20.62 18.75
N VAL A 357 12.16 -21.15 18.62
CA VAL A 357 13.20 -20.65 17.74
C VAL A 357 13.26 -21.58 16.53
N GLU A 358 13.23 -21.03 15.34
CA GLU A 358 13.38 -21.82 14.11
C GLU A 358 14.76 -22.49 14.11
N PRO A 359 14.85 -23.82 13.90
CA PRO A 359 16.13 -24.49 13.83
C PRO A 359 16.92 -24.04 12.62
N ALA A 360 18.25 -24.03 12.74
CA ALA A 360 19.13 -23.67 11.63
C ALA A 360 18.88 -24.58 10.42
N GLN A 361 18.73 -23.97 9.26
CA GLN A 361 18.52 -24.68 8.01
C GLN A 361 19.87 -25.24 7.52
N SER A 362 20.00 -26.57 7.52
CA SER A 362 21.23 -27.27 7.11
C SER A 362 21.32 -27.58 5.62
N GLY A 363 20.29 -27.30 4.84
CA GLY A 363 20.25 -27.56 3.39
C GLY A 363 19.11 -26.82 2.71
N ALA A 364 19.10 -26.85 1.38
CA ALA A 364 18.03 -26.24 0.59
C ALA A 364 16.70 -27.00 0.82
N ARG A 365 15.62 -26.25 1.00
CA ARG A 365 14.25 -26.76 0.94
C ARG A 365 13.66 -26.35 -0.41
N ARG A 366 13.04 -27.27 -1.12
CA ARG A 366 12.47 -27.02 -2.43
C ARG A 366 11.00 -27.45 -2.44
N ILE A 367 10.15 -26.57 -2.94
CA ILE A 367 8.75 -26.85 -3.19
C ILE A 367 8.43 -26.61 -4.66
N ILE A 368 7.53 -27.40 -5.23
CA ILE A 368 6.99 -27.21 -6.57
C ILE A 368 5.48 -27.07 -6.41
N VAL A 369 4.96 -25.93 -6.84
CA VAL A 369 3.52 -25.64 -6.81
C VAL A 369 3.02 -25.67 -8.24
N GLU A 370 2.11 -26.60 -8.52
CA GLU A 370 1.42 -26.67 -9.79
C GLU A 370 0.14 -25.85 -9.71
N SER A 371 -0.07 -24.96 -10.64
CA SER A 371 -1.27 -24.14 -10.70
C SER A 371 -1.63 -23.79 -12.14
N PRO A 372 -2.93 -23.75 -12.49
CA PRO A 372 -3.36 -23.29 -13.81
C PRO A 372 -2.88 -21.87 -14.03
N ALA A 373 -2.05 -21.64 -15.06
CA ALA A 373 -1.61 -20.32 -15.47
C ALA A 373 -1.77 -20.19 -16.98
N GLN A 374 -2.10 -19.00 -17.44
CA GLN A 374 -1.95 -18.68 -18.85
C GLN A 374 -0.45 -18.46 -19.12
N ALA A 375 0.06 -19.16 -20.15
CA ALA A 375 1.44 -19.07 -20.59
C ALA A 375 1.73 -17.74 -21.33
#